data_7f7bce958f7b69df9ed1f05024c77d84
#
_entry.id   7f7bce958f7b69df9ed1f05024c77d84
#
_cell.length_a   1.000
_cell.length_b   1.000
_cell.length_c   1.000
_cell.angle_alpha   90.00
_cell.angle_beta   90.00
_cell.angle_gamma   90.00
#
_symmetry.space_group_name_H-M   'P 1'
#
loop_
_entity.id
_entity.type
_entity.pdbx_description
1 polymer ?
#
loop_
_entity_poly.entity_id
_entity_poly.type
_entity_poly.pdbx_seq_one_letter_code
_entity_poly.pdbx_strand_id
1 'polypeptide(L)'
;LPDDFRENPRWARRCDVTGLLGGSIPVRNWVWEHSINEGHKRHWILDDNIHNFYRLHNNRKTKITTPTCFRTCEDFTDRYTDVKMSGMNYAFFCPAFTKRPPYYHNTRIYSCILLSNDIFPKISWRGKFNEDTDLSLNVMKSGYHTFLFNNMLCGKVATLTMKGGNTEEVYNIEQAGTKHDRKGDSQFDERREFAESLHAQHPDEVKITRKWERWHHHIDYTVFQKTKPTKRSDLNIPKGTNNYGMKLVKLNSSDNLNEQEELDVE
;
A
#
# COMPACT_ATOMS: atom_id res chain seq x y z
N LEU A 1 -9.46 -10.50 -15.29
CA LEU A 1 -8.39 -11.11 -16.09
C LEU A 1 -8.97 -11.64 -17.38
N PRO A 2 -8.22 -11.60 -18.51
CA PRO A 2 -8.62 -12.27 -19.75
C PRO A 2 -8.89 -13.77 -19.50
N ASP A 3 -9.83 -14.34 -20.23
CA ASP A 3 -10.23 -15.74 -20.02
C ASP A 3 -9.09 -16.74 -20.27
N ASP A 4 -8.15 -16.38 -21.17
CA ASP A 4 -6.97 -17.16 -21.50
C ASP A 4 -5.81 -17.05 -20.48
N PHE A 5 -5.93 -16.17 -19.50
CA PHE A 5 -4.88 -15.93 -18.50
C PHE A 5 -4.46 -17.20 -17.75
N ARG A 6 -5.45 -18.00 -17.33
CA ARG A 6 -5.20 -19.26 -16.60
C ARG A 6 -4.71 -20.38 -17.51
N GLU A 7 -5.07 -20.32 -18.79
CA GLU A 7 -4.73 -21.36 -19.78
C GLU A 7 -3.34 -21.14 -20.40
N ASN A 8 -2.79 -19.93 -20.29
CA ASN A 8 -1.48 -19.61 -20.85
C ASN A 8 -0.34 -19.99 -19.88
N PRO A 9 0.45 -21.05 -20.15
CA PRO A 9 1.48 -21.52 -19.24
C PRO A 9 2.62 -20.48 -19.00
N ARG A 10 2.82 -19.56 -19.95
CA ARG A 10 3.80 -18.48 -19.80
C ARG A 10 3.34 -17.47 -18.76
N TRP A 11 2.09 -17.06 -18.84
CA TRP A 11 1.47 -16.15 -17.87
C TRP A 11 1.39 -16.78 -16.48
N ALA A 12 0.92 -18.02 -16.40
CA ALA A 12 0.85 -18.74 -15.15
C ALA A 12 2.21 -18.79 -14.43
N ARG A 13 3.28 -19.08 -15.14
CA ARG A 13 4.64 -19.15 -14.55
C ARG A 13 5.19 -17.80 -14.13
N ARG A 14 4.87 -16.72 -14.84
CA ARG A 14 5.40 -15.37 -14.53
C ARG A 14 4.57 -14.63 -13.50
N CYS A 15 3.28 -14.83 -13.50
CA CYS A 15 2.35 -14.09 -12.67
C CYS A 15 1.94 -14.87 -11.41
N ASP A 16 1.71 -16.16 -11.53
CA ASP A 16 1.40 -17.02 -10.38
C ASP A 16 2.65 -17.72 -9.85
N VAL A 17 3.54 -16.96 -9.24
CA VAL A 17 4.78 -17.49 -8.63
C VAL A 17 4.54 -18.41 -7.44
N THR A 18 3.31 -18.43 -6.92
CA THR A 18 2.90 -19.27 -5.79
C THR A 18 2.34 -20.61 -6.23
N GLY A 19 1.92 -20.73 -7.49
CA GLY A 19 1.24 -21.91 -8.02
C GLY A 19 -0.17 -22.14 -7.45
N LEU A 20 -0.74 -21.15 -6.76
CA LEU A 20 -2.05 -21.26 -6.11
C LEU A 20 -3.23 -21.05 -7.05
N LEU A 21 -2.99 -20.61 -8.29
CA LEU A 21 -3.98 -20.34 -9.34
C LEU A 21 -5.13 -19.38 -8.93
N GLY A 22 -4.94 -18.65 -7.85
CA GLY A 22 -5.96 -17.75 -7.29
C GLY A 22 -5.39 -16.68 -6.38
N GLY A 23 -6.27 -15.81 -5.87
CA GLY A 23 -5.91 -14.71 -4.99
C GLY A 23 -5.40 -13.46 -5.73
N SER A 24 -4.87 -12.51 -4.97
CA SER A 24 -4.43 -11.20 -5.49
C SER A 24 -3.09 -11.25 -6.23
N ILE A 25 -2.22 -12.21 -5.94
CA ILE A 25 -0.85 -12.26 -6.45
C ILE A 25 -0.79 -12.41 -7.98
N PRO A 26 -1.45 -13.40 -8.61
CA PRO A 26 -1.42 -13.51 -10.07
C PRO A 26 -1.99 -12.27 -10.76
N VAL A 27 -3.07 -11.70 -10.20
CA VAL A 27 -3.71 -10.50 -10.74
C VAL A 27 -2.77 -9.30 -10.70
N ARG A 28 -2.12 -9.05 -9.55
CA ARG A 28 -1.20 -7.93 -9.38
C ARG A 28 0.05 -8.06 -10.26
N ASN A 29 0.61 -9.25 -10.42
CA ASN A 29 1.71 -9.50 -11.33
C ASN A 29 1.28 -9.33 -12.80
N TRP A 30 0.06 -9.75 -13.15
CA TRP A 30 -0.49 -9.53 -14.48
C TRP A 30 -0.65 -8.04 -14.78
N VAL A 31 -1.21 -7.26 -13.84
CA VAL A 31 -1.33 -5.79 -13.98
C VAL A 31 0.04 -5.16 -14.20
N TRP A 32 1.05 -5.62 -13.48
CA TRP A 32 2.42 -5.11 -13.63
C TRP A 32 2.98 -5.38 -15.03
N GLU A 33 2.89 -6.63 -15.49
CA GLU A 33 3.34 -6.99 -16.82
C GLU A 33 2.53 -6.29 -17.93
N HIS A 34 1.22 -6.17 -17.75
CA HIS A 34 0.36 -5.41 -18.67
C HIS A 34 0.81 -3.95 -18.77
N SER A 35 1.07 -3.29 -17.65
CA SER A 35 1.57 -1.92 -17.63
C SER A 35 2.90 -1.77 -18.38
N ILE A 36 3.80 -2.76 -18.29
CA ILE A 36 5.04 -2.79 -19.06
C ILE A 36 4.77 -2.92 -20.56
N ASN A 37 3.87 -3.82 -20.95
CA ASN A 37 3.53 -4.07 -22.35
C ASN A 37 2.87 -2.86 -23.01
N GLU A 38 2.11 -2.07 -22.23
CA GLU A 38 1.54 -0.78 -22.68
C GLU A 38 2.58 0.37 -22.70
N GLY A 39 3.83 0.10 -22.35
CA GLY A 39 4.92 1.09 -22.40
C GLY A 39 4.94 2.08 -21.23
N HIS A 40 4.20 1.81 -20.17
CA HIS A 40 4.21 2.68 -19.00
C HIS A 40 5.46 2.48 -18.15
N LYS A 41 5.90 3.55 -17.49
CA LYS A 41 7.07 3.50 -16.58
C LYS A 41 6.71 3.01 -15.20
N ARG A 42 5.44 3.12 -14.82
CA ARG A 42 4.89 2.82 -13.50
C ARG A 42 3.40 2.54 -13.58
N HIS A 43 2.85 1.99 -12.51
CA HIS A 43 1.42 1.79 -12.34
C HIS A 43 1.01 1.94 -10.89
N TRP A 44 -0.28 2.16 -10.68
CA TRP A 44 -0.90 2.14 -9.36
C TRP A 44 -1.65 0.82 -9.13
N ILE A 45 -1.52 0.28 -7.92
CA ILE A 45 -2.38 -0.76 -7.38
C ILE A 45 -3.15 -0.16 -6.22
N LEU A 46 -4.47 -0.23 -6.29
CA LEU A 46 -5.37 0.26 -5.27
C LEU A 46 -6.26 -0.86 -4.77
N ASP A 47 -6.42 -0.96 -3.45
CA ASP A 47 -7.43 -1.84 -2.87
C ASP A 47 -8.84 -1.29 -3.17
N ASP A 48 -9.81 -2.18 -3.31
CA ASP A 48 -11.20 -1.89 -3.67
C ASP A 48 -12.00 -1.18 -2.56
N ASN A 49 -11.47 -1.17 -1.35
CA ASN A 49 -12.07 -0.54 -0.17
C ASN A 49 -11.52 0.87 0.15
N ILE A 50 -10.86 1.52 -0.83
CA ILE A 50 -10.48 2.93 -0.75
C ILE A 50 -11.65 3.77 -1.27
N HIS A 51 -12.16 4.66 -0.43
CA HIS A 51 -13.34 5.47 -0.76
C HIS A 51 -13.04 6.95 -1.01
N ASN A 52 -11.97 7.50 -0.46
CA ASN A 52 -11.62 8.91 -0.62
C ASN A 52 -10.11 9.14 -0.59
N PHE A 53 -9.70 10.32 -1.08
CA PHE A 53 -8.33 10.81 -0.97
C PHE A 53 -8.31 12.16 -0.27
N TYR A 54 -7.26 12.40 0.53
CA TYR A 54 -7.14 13.62 1.32
C TYR A 54 -5.74 14.23 1.17
N ARG A 55 -5.70 15.56 1.25
CA ARG A 55 -4.47 16.31 1.47
C ARG A 55 -4.39 16.73 2.93
N LEU A 56 -3.33 16.34 3.61
CA LEU A 56 -3.00 16.88 4.94
C LEU A 56 -2.08 18.09 4.77
N HIS A 57 -2.60 19.27 5.07
CA HIS A 57 -1.88 20.52 4.98
C HIS A 57 -2.25 21.44 6.13
N ASN A 58 -1.26 22.04 6.81
CA ASN A 58 -1.46 22.92 7.94
C ASN A 58 -2.45 22.36 8.99
N ASN A 59 -2.25 21.11 9.37
CA ASN A 59 -3.10 20.37 10.33
C ASN A 59 -4.57 20.19 9.91
N ARG A 60 -4.89 20.34 8.63
CA ARG A 60 -6.23 20.08 8.09
C ARG A 60 -6.16 18.99 7.04
N LYS A 61 -7.10 18.06 7.13
CA LYS A 61 -7.37 17.09 6.07
C LYS A 61 -8.44 17.69 5.16
N THR A 62 -8.10 17.83 3.90
CA THR A 62 -9.01 18.32 2.88
C THR A 62 -9.24 17.23 1.85
N LYS A 63 -10.48 16.86 1.60
CA LYS A 63 -10.84 15.88 0.56
C LYS A 63 -10.35 16.35 -0.81
N ILE A 64 -9.82 15.43 -1.58
CA ILE A 64 -9.34 15.68 -2.95
C ILE A 64 -10.35 15.03 -3.89
N THR A 65 -10.92 15.85 -4.77
CA THR A 65 -11.93 15.43 -5.75
C THR A 65 -11.37 15.25 -7.16
N THR A 66 -10.05 15.41 -7.32
CA THR A 66 -9.38 15.32 -8.62
C THR A 66 -8.23 14.29 -8.56
N PRO A 67 -7.82 13.69 -9.69
CA PRO A 67 -6.71 12.73 -9.73
C PRO A 67 -5.34 13.36 -9.50
N THR A 68 -5.26 14.66 -9.20
CA THR A 68 -4.01 15.40 -9.01
C THR A 68 -3.16 14.84 -7.86
N CYS A 69 -3.78 14.18 -6.87
CA CYS A 69 -3.03 13.54 -5.79
C CYS A 69 -2.09 12.42 -6.28
N PHE A 70 -2.53 11.63 -7.26
CA PHE A 70 -1.70 10.59 -7.87
C PHE A 70 -0.50 11.20 -8.57
N ARG A 71 -0.75 12.18 -9.44
CA ARG A 71 0.31 12.90 -10.14
C ARG A 71 1.29 13.57 -9.19
N THR A 72 0.81 14.13 -8.08
CA THR A 72 1.69 14.71 -7.04
C THR A 72 2.66 13.68 -6.47
N CYS A 73 2.17 12.49 -6.16
CA CYS A 73 2.99 11.40 -5.65
C CYS A 73 3.99 10.91 -6.71
N GLU A 74 3.55 10.79 -7.96
CA GLU A 74 4.39 10.40 -9.09
C GLU A 74 5.52 11.41 -9.32
N ASP A 75 5.20 12.69 -9.46
CA ASP A 75 6.17 13.77 -9.69
C ASP A 75 7.19 13.86 -8.54
N PHE A 76 6.75 13.62 -7.30
CA PHE A 76 7.66 13.59 -6.15
C PHE A 76 8.57 12.37 -6.18
N THR A 77 8.03 11.20 -6.48
CA THR A 77 8.79 9.95 -6.59
C THR A 77 9.83 10.04 -7.69
N ASP A 78 9.48 10.64 -8.83
CA ASP A 78 10.36 10.82 -9.99
C ASP A 78 11.55 11.75 -9.76
N ARG A 79 11.58 12.46 -8.65
CA ARG A 79 12.77 13.25 -8.24
C ARG A 79 13.93 12.38 -7.80
N TYR A 80 13.71 11.09 -7.67
CA TYR A 80 14.68 10.12 -7.17
C TYR A 80 14.88 8.99 -8.18
N THR A 81 16.11 8.53 -8.33
CA THR A 81 16.46 7.48 -9.29
C THR A 81 16.16 6.07 -8.78
N ASP A 82 16.18 5.91 -7.47
CA ASP A 82 16.19 4.63 -6.76
C ASP A 82 14.96 4.40 -5.87
N VAL A 83 13.97 5.29 -5.92
CA VAL A 83 12.66 5.06 -5.27
C VAL A 83 11.78 4.28 -6.25
N LYS A 84 11.54 3.01 -5.94
CA LYS A 84 10.83 2.08 -6.85
C LYS A 84 9.43 1.72 -6.37
N MET A 85 9.11 2.04 -5.12
CA MET A 85 7.79 1.83 -4.57
C MET A 85 7.42 3.02 -3.70
N SER A 86 6.22 3.56 -3.89
CA SER A 86 5.68 4.61 -3.04
C SER A 86 4.18 4.43 -2.85
N GLY A 87 3.58 5.18 -1.94
CA GLY A 87 2.15 5.09 -1.72
C GLY A 87 1.63 6.09 -0.71
N MET A 88 0.29 6.16 -0.62
CA MET A 88 -0.39 7.06 0.29
C MET A 88 -0.69 6.35 1.61
N ASN A 89 -0.39 7.02 2.72
CA ASN A 89 -0.73 6.51 4.05
C ASN A 89 -2.25 6.59 4.29
N TYR A 90 -2.75 5.79 5.22
CA TYR A 90 -4.15 5.86 5.62
C TYR A 90 -4.47 7.16 6.36
N ALA A 91 -5.60 7.74 6.03
CA ALA A 91 -6.08 8.98 6.65
C ALA A 91 -6.22 8.84 8.18
N PHE A 92 -6.59 7.67 8.69
CA PHE A 92 -6.72 7.44 10.13
C PHE A 92 -5.38 7.31 10.86
N PHE A 93 -4.30 6.90 10.18
CA PHE A 93 -2.95 6.90 10.77
C PHE A 93 -2.29 8.27 10.79
N CYS A 94 -2.85 9.23 10.08
CA CYS A 94 -2.37 10.60 10.02
C CYS A 94 -3.42 11.58 10.57
N PRO A 95 -3.73 11.55 11.88
CA PRO A 95 -4.69 12.50 12.44
C PRO A 95 -4.20 13.95 12.22
N ALA A 96 -5.17 14.87 12.03
CA ALA A 96 -4.90 16.30 12.04
C ALA A 96 -4.25 16.68 13.37
N PHE A 97 -3.55 17.80 13.41
CA PHE A 97 -2.85 18.31 14.59
C PHE A 97 -1.65 17.45 15.07
N THR A 98 -1.33 16.35 14.43
CA THR A 98 -0.13 15.58 14.74
C THR A 98 1.02 16.03 13.85
N LYS A 99 2.10 16.49 14.46
CA LYS A 99 3.32 16.87 13.72
C LYS A 99 3.98 15.63 13.13
N ARG A 100 3.98 15.53 11.79
CA ARG A 100 4.56 14.41 11.03
C ARG A 100 5.37 14.95 9.87
N PRO A 101 6.43 14.24 9.44
CA PRO A 101 7.09 14.57 8.19
C PRO A 101 6.13 14.32 7.01
N PRO A 102 6.30 15.02 5.88
CA PRO A 102 5.42 14.89 4.72
C PRO A 102 5.42 13.48 4.11
N TYR A 103 6.46 12.71 4.37
CA TYR A 103 6.56 11.29 4.01
C TYR A 103 7.55 10.57 4.93
N TYR A 104 7.42 9.27 5.03
CA TYR A 104 8.43 8.37 5.57
C TYR A 104 9.18 7.71 4.42
N HIS A 105 10.46 7.46 4.56
CA HIS A 105 11.23 6.66 3.62
C HIS A 105 11.57 5.30 4.24
N ASN A 106 11.76 4.31 3.37
CA ASN A 106 12.15 2.95 3.74
C ASN A 106 11.25 2.35 4.83
N THR A 107 9.98 2.26 4.50
CA THR A 107 8.94 1.63 5.30
C THR A 107 7.98 0.84 4.41
N ARG A 108 7.10 0.07 5.03
CA ARG A 108 6.04 -0.65 4.31
C ARG A 108 5.10 0.31 3.59
N ILE A 109 4.76 -0.04 2.36
CA ILE A 109 3.71 0.59 1.58
C ILE A 109 2.55 -0.40 1.45
N TYR A 110 1.32 0.07 1.51
CA TYR A 110 0.14 -0.80 1.52
C TYR A 110 -1.07 -0.14 0.87
N SER A 111 -1.96 -0.93 0.31
CA SER A 111 -3.29 -0.60 -0.22
C SER A 111 -3.34 0.41 -1.37
N CYS A 112 -2.59 1.49 -1.33
CA CYS A 112 -2.51 2.50 -2.37
C CYS A 112 -1.05 2.64 -2.80
N ILE A 113 -0.65 1.86 -3.78
CA ILE A 113 0.75 1.55 -4.09
C ILE A 113 1.09 2.00 -5.50
N LEU A 114 2.13 2.80 -5.65
CA LEU A 114 2.77 3.16 -6.91
C LEU A 114 4.03 2.30 -7.08
N LEU A 115 4.13 1.59 -8.18
CA LEU A 115 5.27 0.72 -8.51
C LEU A 115 5.97 1.16 -9.78
N SER A 116 7.29 1.13 -9.76
CA SER A 116 8.14 1.31 -10.93
C SER A 116 8.20 0.02 -11.73
N ASN A 117 8.04 0.11 -13.05
CA ASN A 117 7.97 -1.07 -13.93
C ASN A 117 9.34 -1.68 -14.23
N ASP A 118 10.43 -0.93 -14.03
CA ASP A 118 11.80 -1.35 -14.36
C ASP A 118 12.40 -2.39 -13.41
N ILE A 119 11.74 -2.69 -12.29
CA ILE A 119 12.21 -3.71 -11.33
C ILE A 119 11.58 -5.09 -11.55
N PHE A 120 10.51 -5.19 -12.34
CA PHE A 120 9.89 -6.46 -12.70
C PHE A 120 10.66 -7.15 -13.84
N PRO A 121 10.79 -8.47 -13.88
CA PRO A 121 10.28 -9.48 -12.93
C PRO A 121 11.25 -9.85 -11.81
N LYS A 122 12.39 -9.16 -11.67
CA LYS A 122 13.36 -9.42 -10.59
C LYS A 122 12.73 -9.29 -9.21
N ILE A 123 11.88 -8.29 -9.06
CA ILE A 123 11.00 -8.09 -7.90
C ILE A 123 9.57 -8.22 -8.40
N SER A 124 8.77 -9.05 -7.74
CA SER A 124 7.38 -9.32 -8.10
C SER A 124 6.55 -9.60 -6.85
N TRP A 125 5.24 -9.55 -6.99
CA TRP A 125 4.33 -9.99 -5.94
C TRP A 125 4.49 -11.50 -5.73
N ARG A 126 4.59 -11.90 -4.48
CA ARG A 126 4.73 -13.30 -4.08
C ARG A 126 4.20 -13.51 -2.67
N GLY A 127 4.10 -14.76 -2.26
CA GLY A 127 3.56 -15.11 -0.94
C GLY A 127 2.03 -15.09 -0.90
N LYS A 128 1.47 -15.83 0.02
CA LYS A 128 0.01 -15.94 0.19
C LYS A 128 -0.54 -14.82 1.06
N PHE A 129 0.27 -14.34 2.01
CA PHE A 129 -0.12 -13.39 3.04
C PHE A 129 0.92 -12.29 3.21
N ASN A 130 0.47 -11.11 3.64
CA ASN A 130 1.32 -9.93 3.86
C ASN A 130 2.15 -9.55 2.61
N GLU A 131 1.58 -9.74 1.45
CA GLU A 131 2.23 -9.56 0.14
C GLU A 131 2.75 -8.12 -0.07
N ASP A 132 2.07 -7.13 0.51
CA ASP A 132 2.50 -5.73 0.50
C ASP A 132 3.76 -5.51 1.36
N THR A 133 3.83 -6.21 2.48
CA THR A 133 4.99 -6.16 3.38
C THR A 133 6.18 -6.89 2.77
N ASP A 134 5.95 -8.09 2.21
CA ASP A 134 6.98 -8.85 1.49
C ASP A 134 7.55 -8.04 0.33
N LEU A 135 6.70 -7.43 -0.50
CA LEU A 135 7.14 -6.61 -1.62
C LEU A 135 7.97 -5.42 -1.16
N SER A 136 7.53 -4.71 -0.11
CA SER A 136 8.26 -3.58 0.45
C SER A 136 9.65 -3.99 0.94
N LEU A 137 9.76 -5.13 1.63
CA LEU A 137 11.04 -5.68 2.09
C LEU A 137 11.94 -6.07 0.91
N ASN A 138 11.40 -6.73 -0.13
CA ASN A 138 12.16 -7.10 -1.31
C ASN A 138 12.71 -5.88 -2.05
N VAL A 139 11.93 -4.82 -2.17
CA VAL A 139 12.39 -3.54 -2.75
C VAL A 139 13.56 -2.99 -1.95
N MET A 140 13.44 -2.89 -0.63
CA MET A 140 14.48 -2.32 0.23
C MET A 140 15.72 -3.21 0.32
N LYS A 141 15.57 -4.53 0.39
CA LYS A 141 16.69 -5.51 0.38
C LYS A 141 17.45 -5.51 -0.94
N SER A 142 16.79 -5.13 -2.03
CA SER A 142 17.43 -4.97 -3.34
C SER A 142 18.19 -3.65 -3.51
N GLY A 143 18.28 -2.83 -2.46
CA GLY A 143 18.99 -1.55 -2.47
C GLY A 143 18.17 -0.38 -3.00
N TYR A 144 16.88 -0.59 -3.24
CA TYR A 144 15.95 0.47 -3.61
C TYR A 144 15.27 1.09 -2.39
N HIS A 145 14.52 2.15 -2.62
CA HIS A 145 13.84 2.91 -1.56
C HIS A 145 12.34 2.92 -1.74
N THR A 146 11.63 3.10 -0.62
CA THR A 146 10.18 3.29 -0.58
C THR A 146 9.82 4.63 0.02
N PHE A 147 8.69 5.25 -0.44
CA PHE A 147 8.10 6.45 0.16
C PHE A 147 6.65 6.21 0.57
N LEU A 148 6.34 6.44 1.84
CA LEU A 148 4.98 6.48 2.36
C LEU A 148 4.57 7.94 2.61
N PHE A 149 3.69 8.47 1.77
CA PHE A 149 3.24 9.86 1.86
C PHE A 149 2.30 10.08 3.04
N ASN A 150 2.58 11.12 3.85
CA ASN A 150 1.72 11.55 4.95
C ASN A 150 0.96 12.85 4.63
N ASN A 151 1.29 13.49 3.53
CA ASN A 151 0.62 14.70 3.04
C ASN A 151 -0.45 14.42 1.98
N MET A 152 -0.39 13.26 1.33
CA MET A 152 -1.41 12.69 0.47
C MET A 152 -1.85 11.37 1.10
N LEU A 153 -3.13 11.24 1.37
CA LEU A 153 -3.68 10.15 2.19
C LEU A 153 -4.82 9.47 1.44
N CYS A 154 -4.99 8.18 1.66
CA CYS A 154 -6.16 7.44 1.24
C CYS A 154 -7.07 7.10 2.44
N GLY A 155 -8.37 7.27 2.25
CA GLY A 155 -9.39 6.80 3.17
C GLY A 155 -9.72 5.36 2.86
N LYS A 156 -9.59 4.50 3.84
CA LYS A 156 -9.88 3.06 3.70
C LYS A 156 -10.91 2.66 4.73
N VAL A 157 -11.89 1.88 4.31
CA VAL A 157 -12.82 1.20 5.22
C VAL A 157 -12.03 0.22 6.08
N ALA A 158 -12.42 0.08 7.34
CA ALA A 158 -11.75 -0.84 8.26
C ALA A 158 -11.76 -2.26 7.69
N THR A 159 -10.63 -2.95 7.80
CA THR A 159 -10.51 -4.35 7.37
C THR A 159 -11.52 -5.21 8.14
N LEU A 160 -12.14 -6.17 7.47
CA LEU A 160 -13.19 -7.07 8.00
C LEU A 160 -14.60 -6.44 8.12
N THR A 161 -14.82 -5.25 7.58
CA THR A 161 -16.18 -4.64 7.56
C THR A 161 -16.90 -4.82 6.24
N MET A 162 -16.18 -5.16 5.17
CA MET A 162 -16.75 -5.46 3.85
C MET A 162 -16.83 -6.96 3.61
N LYS A 163 -17.90 -7.41 2.91
CA LYS A 163 -18.03 -8.78 2.42
C LYS A 163 -17.14 -9.00 1.21
N GLY A 164 -16.53 -10.20 1.10
CA GLY A 164 -15.71 -10.63 -0.03
C GLY A 164 -14.20 -10.54 0.21
N GLY A 165 -13.44 -11.04 -0.77
CA GLY A 165 -11.98 -11.04 -0.75
C GLY A 165 -11.37 -11.77 0.46
N ASN A 166 -10.32 -11.21 1.01
CA ASN A 166 -9.64 -11.79 2.17
C ASN A 166 -10.54 -12.00 3.39
N THR A 167 -11.67 -11.29 3.49
CA THR A 167 -12.62 -11.43 4.60
C THR A 167 -13.31 -12.79 4.56
N GLU A 168 -13.64 -13.29 3.40
CA GLU A 168 -14.35 -14.57 3.23
C GLU A 168 -13.37 -15.74 2.99
N GLU A 169 -12.29 -15.50 2.25
CA GLU A 169 -11.33 -16.54 1.89
C GLU A 169 -10.29 -16.83 2.99
N VAL A 170 -9.96 -15.82 3.79
CA VAL A 170 -8.86 -15.88 4.74
C VAL A 170 -9.35 -15.83 6.19
N TYR A 171 -10.31 -14.96 6.45
CA TYR A 171 -10.92 -14.82 7.77
C TYR A 171 -12.31 -15.47 7.72
N ASN A 172 -12.42 -16.73 8.02
CA ASN A 172 -13.72 -17.40 8.11
C ASN A 172 -14.56 -16.65 9.15
N ILE A 173 -15.52 -15.82 8.70
CA ILE A 173 -16.26 -14.86 9.55
C ILE A 173 -17.00 -15.56 10.68
N GLU A 174 -17.45 -16.81 10.48
CA GLU A 174 -18.07 -17.62 11.52
C GLU A 174 -17.10 -17.99 12.65
N GLN A 175 -15.79 -18.02 12.39
CA GLN A 175 -14.76 -18.29 13.39
C GLN A 175 -14.08 -17.01 13.90
N ALA A 176 -13.95 -15.98 13.06
CA ALA A 176 -13.31 -14.72 13.43
C ALA A 176 -14.16 -13.80 14.32
N GLY A 177 -15.47 -14.00 14.36
CA GLY A 177 -16.43 -13.20 15.12
C GLY A 177 -16.74 -13.68 16.52
N THR A 178 -16.26 -14.85 16.93
CA THR A 178 -16.54 -15.39 18.27
C THR A 178 -15.60 -14.77 19.30
N LYS A 179 -16.14 -14.54 20.51
CA LYS A 179 -15.36 -14.04 21.67
C LYS A 179 -14.14 -14.92 22.01
N HIS A 180 -14.04 -16.12 21.45
CA HIS A 180 -12.91 -17.04 21.57
C HIS A 180 -11.65 -16.57 20.85
N ASP A 181 -11.77 -15.82 19.73
CA ASP A 181 -10.61 -15.23 19.05
C ASP A 181 -9.84 -14.23 19.91
N ARG A 182 -10.46 -13.70 20.95
CA ARG A 182 -9.79 -12.81 21.91
C ARG A 182 -8.87 -13.55 22.89
N LYS A 183 -8.98 -14.87 23.01
CA LYS A 183 -8.19 -15.63 23.99
C LYS A 183 -6.94 -16.31 23.42
N GLY A 184 -6.70 -16.23 22.12
CA GLY A 184 -5.40 -16.59 21.52
C GLY A 184 -4.91 -18.03 21.71
N ASP A 185 -5.80 -18.95 22.09
CA ASP A 185 -5.47 -20.36 22.36
C ASP A 185 -6.03 -21.32 21.32
N SER A 186 -6.61 -20.84 20.22
CA SER A 186 -6.99 -21.74 19.15
C SER A 186 -5.74 -22.22 18.40
N GLN A 187 -5.64 -23.50 18.20
CA GLN A 187 -4.60 -24.20 17.45
C GLN A 187 -4.54 -23.75 15.97
N PHE A 188 -5.46 -22.86 15.55
CA PHE A 188 -5.70 -22.35 14.20
C PHE A 188 -5.77 -20.81 14.19
N ASP A 189 -4.82 -20.12 14.83
CA ASP A 189 -4.71 -18.66 14.66
C ASP A 189 -4.04 -18.35 13.32
N GLU A 190 -4.85 -18.04 12.31
CA GLU A 190 -4.40 -17.66 10.95
C GLU A 190 -3.38 -16.52 10.98
N ARG A 191 -3.46 -15.63 11.97
CA ARG A 191 -2.46 -14.55 12.16
C ARG A 191 -1.08 -15.10 12.47
N ARG A 192 -1.01 -16.25 13.13
CA ARG A 192 0.25 -16.94 13.36
C ARG A 192 0.83 -17.45 12.05
N GLU A 193 0.02 -18.11 11.23
CA GLU A 193 0.43 -18.55 9.89
C GLU A 193 0.93 -17.37 9.04
N PHE A 194 0.23 -16.21 9.09
CA PHE A 194 0.64 -15.00 8.38
C PHE A 194 1.98 -14.47 8.87
N ALA A 195 2.22 -14.46 10.17
CA ALA A 195 3.48 -14.01 10.74
C ALA A 195 4.62 -15.00 10.45
N GLU A 196 4.36 -16.30 10.54
CA GLU A 196 5.32 -17.37 10.25
C GLU A 196 5.70 -17.39 8.77
N SER A 197 4.74 -17.23 7.85
CA SER A 197 4.97 -17.15 6.41
C SER A 197 5.89 -15.98 6.05
N LEU A 198 5.63 -14.79 6.61
CA LEU A 198 6.46 -13.63 6.36
C LEU A 198 7.86 -13.78 6.98
N HIS A 199 7.95 -14.33 8.20
CA HIS A 199 9.23 -14.62 8.84
C HIS A 199 10.05 -15.63 8.03
N ALA A 200 9.43 -16.66 7.50
CA ALA A 200 10.13 -17.65 6.66
C ALA A 200 10.73 -17.02 5.40
N GLN A 201 10.10 -15.99 4.85
CA GLN A 201 10.60 -15.25 3.69
C GLN A 201 11.69 -14.22 4.05
N HIS A 202 11.66 -13.69 5.27
CA HIS A 202 12.54 -12.62 5.76
C HIS A 202 12.99 -12.88 7.19
N PRO A 203 13.76 -13.96 7.47
CA PRO A 203 14.08 -14.36 8.85
C PRO A 203 14.93 -13.33 9.61
N ASP A 204 15.72 -12.55 8.90
CA ASP A 204 16.62 -11.56 9.51
C ASP A 204 15.87 -10.27 9.92
N GLU A 205 14.85 -9.87 9.16
CA GLU A 205 14.14 -8.61 9.33
C GLU A 205 12.83 -8.77 10.10
N VAL A 206 12.19 -9.92 10.03
CA VAL A 206 10.86 -10.19 10.59
C VAL A 206 10.96 -11.02 11.85
N LYS A 207 10.39 -10.53 12.93
CA LYS A 207 10.24 -11.26 14.18
C LYS A 207 8.77 -11.57 14.46
N ILE A 208 8.48 -12.78 14.87
CA ILE A 208 7.14 -13.15 15.33
C ILE A 208 6.99 -12.67 16.76
N THR A 209 5.95 -11.91 17.03
CA THR A 209 5.68 -11.34 18.35
C THR A 209 4.22 -11.57 18.75
N ARG A 210 3.96 -11.53 20.05
CA ARG A 210 2.59 -11.59 20.57
C ARG A 210 2.29 -10.27 21.29
N LYS A 211 1.27 -9.52 20.80
CA LYS A 211 0.79 -8.27 21.40
C LYS A 211 -0.73 -8.30 21.48
N TRP A 212 -1.28 -7.81 22.58
CA TRP A 212 -2.73 -7.78 22.80
C TRP A 212 -3.39 -9.15 22.57
N GLU A 213 -2.74 -10.21 23.06
CA GLU A 213 -3.17 -11.61 22.92
C GLU A 213 -3.27 -12.12 21.47
N ARG A 214 -2.62 -11.45 20.52
CA ARG A 214 -2.63 -11.80 19.10
C ARG A 214 -1.22 -11.97 18.56
N TRP A 215 -1.07 -12.85 17.60
CA TRP A 215 0.16 -13.00 16.84
C TRP A 215 0.35 -11.84 15.86
N HIS A 216 1.57 -11.32 15.79
CA HIS A 216 1.97 -10.24 14.91
C HIS A 216 3.36 -10.52 14.35
N HIS A 217 3.59 -10.05 13.14
CA HIS A 217 4.94 -9.84 12.65
C HIS A 217 5.43 -8.45 13.08
N HIS A 218 6.67 -8.37 13.50
CA HIS A 218 7.36 -7.11 13.81
C HIS A 218 8.56 -6.97 12.91
N ILE A 219 8.71 -5.81 12.31
CA ILE A 219 9.82 -5.49 11.40
C ILE A 219 10.53 -4.25 11.92
N ASP A 220 11.84 -4.35 12.03
CA ASP A 220 12.69 -3.18 12.32
C ASP A 220 13.12 -2.52 11.01
N TYR A 221 12.40 -1.49 10.62
CA TYR A 221 12.73 -0.71 9.42
C TYR A 221 13.93 0.22 9.59
N THR A 222 14.45 0.41 10.81
CA THR A 222 15.57 1.33 11.08
C THR A 222 16.84 0.92 10.34
N VAL A 223 17.01 -0.37 10.08
CA VAL A 223 18.15 -0.90 9.32
C VAL A 223 18.19 -0.35 7.88
N PHE A 224 17.01 -0.16 7.27
CA PHE A 224 16.86 0.38 5.91
C PHE A 224 16.91 1.91 5.89
N GLN A 225 16.60 2.58 7.00
CA GLN A 225 16.57 4.05 7.07
C GLN A 225 17.95 4.71 7.14
N LYS A 226 19.01 3.90 7.27
CA LYS A 226 20.41 4.37 7.26
C LYS A 226 20.82 4.90 5.88
N THR A 227 20.25 4.35 4.81
CA THR A 227 20.49 4.80 3.44
C THR A 227 19.46 5.84 3.04
N LYS A 228 19.86 6.78 2.18
CA LYS A 228 18.99 7.85 1.70
C LYS A 228 18.76 7.71 0.21
N PRO A 229 17.54 7.99 -0.27
CA PRO A 229 17.25 7.97 -1.70
C PRO A 229 18.09 9.00 -2.46
N THR A 230 18.51 8.63 -3.66
CA THR A 230 19.35 9.42 -4.54
C THR A 230 18.49 10.35 -5.40
N LYS A 231 18.65 11.66 -5.22
CA LYS A 231 17.97 12.66 -6.06
C LYS A 231 18.54 12.65 -7.47
N ARG A 232 17.67 12.84 -8.44
CA ARG A 232 18.06 13.09 -9.82
C ARG A 232 18.77 14.43 -9.93
N SER A 233 19.90 14.45 -10.62
CA SER A 233 20.69 15.68 -10.84
C SER A 233 20.19 16.53 -12.02
N ASP A 234 19.40 15.93 -12.93
CA ASP A 234 18.87 16.54 -14.14
C ASP A 234 17.57 17.32 -13.93
N LEU A 235 16.98 17.25 -12.73
CA LEU A 235 15.73 17.95 -12.41
C LEU A 235 16.00 19.32 -11.78
N ASN A 236 15.66 20.38 -12.50
CA ASN A 236 15.57 21.70 -11.93
C ASN A 236 14.15 21.95 -11.41
N ILE A 237 13.97 21.87 -10.10
CA ILE A 237 12.68 22.15 -9.45
C ILE A 237 12.73 23.59 -8.93
N PRO A 238 11.98 24.54 -9.52
CA PRO A 238 11.97 25.92 -9.07
C PRO A 238 11.55 26.03 -7.61
N LYS A 239 12.24 26.87 -6.85
CA LYS A 239 11.85 27.17 -5.47
C LYS A 239 10.42 27.73 -5.45
N GLY A 240 9.58 27.22 -4.54
CA GLY A 240 8.20 27.71 -4.36
C GLY A 240 7.14 27.02 -5.21
N THR A 241 7.49 26.16 -6.18
CA THR A 241 6.52 25.37 -6.97
C THR A 241 6.15 24.06 -6.29
N ASN A 242 5.80 24.11 -5.01
CA ASN A 242 5.56 22.90 -4.23
C ASN A 242 4.11 22.40 -4.27
N ASN A 243 3.26 22.99 -5.08
CA ASN A 243 1.83 22.74 -5.03
C ASN A 243 1.33 21.81 -6.14
N TYR A 244 2.20 21.38 -7.05
CA TYR A 244 1.89 20.48 -8.19
C TYR A 244 0.58 20.84 -8.91
N GLY A 245 0.27 22.14 -9.04
CA GLY A 245 -1.00 22.62 -9.59
C GLY A 245 -2.21 22.50 -8.68
N MET A 246 -2.10 21.89 -7.51
CA MET A 246 -3.21 21.81 -6.55
C MET A 246 -3.38 23.14 -5.82
N LYS A 247 -4.60 23.65 -5.78
CA LYS A 247 -4.99 24.82 -4.99
C LYS A 247 -6.06 24.41 -3.99
N LEU A 248 -5.98 24.95 -2.76
CA LEU A 248 -7.09 24.90 -1.84
C LEU A 248 -8.13 25.92 -2.30
N VAL A 249 -9.31 25.47 -2.63
CA VAL A 249 -10.43 26.32 -3.05
C VAL A 249 -11.42 26.34 -1.91
N LYS A 250 -11.93 27.53 -1.57
CA LYS A 250 -13.03 27.64 -0.61
C LYS A 250 -14.30 27.13 -1.29
N LEU A 251 -14.91 26.10 -0.75
CA LEU A 251 -16.21 25.61 -1.22
C LEU A 251 -17.28 26.63 -0.82
N ASN A 252 -18.22 26.89 -1.71
CA ASN A 252 -19.40 27.66 -1.39
C ASN A 252 -20.33 26.82 -0.51
N SER A 253 -21.14 27.46 0.32
CA SER A 253 -22.04 26.77 1.26
C SER A 253 -23.04 25.81 0.60
N SER A 254 -23.33 25.98 -0.70
CA SER A 254 -24.13 25.04 -1.50
C SER A 254 -23.42 23.72 -1.83
N ASP A 255 -22.11 23.72 -1.83
CA ASP A 255 -21.32 22.52 -2.17
C ASP A 255 -21.09 21.64 -0.93
N ASN A 256 -21.34 22.18 0.27
CA ASN A 256 -21.15 21.48 1.53
C ASN A 256 -22.31 20.56 1.95
N LEU A 257 -23.48 20.70 1.33
CA LEU A 257 -24.68 19.93 1.75
C LEU A 257 -24.56 18.44 1.41
N ASN A 258 -23.80 18.08 0.37
CA ASN A 258 -23.57 16.68 -0.01
C ASN A 258 -22.38 16.04 0.72
N GLU A 259 -21.51 16.83 1.38
CA GLU A 259 -20.34 16.30 2.10
C GLU A 259 -20.60 16.08 3.59
N GLN A 260 -21.60 16.75 4.18
CA GLN A 260 -21.96 16.55 5.59
C GLN A 260 -22.72 15.25 5.84
N GLU A 261 -23.48 14.75 4.86
CA GLU A 261 -24.16 13.45 4.99
C GLU A 261 -23.20 12.26 4.97
N GLU A 262 -21.97 12.40 4.41
CA GLU A 262 -20.95 11.35 4.42
C GLU A 262 -20.04 11.38 5.67
N LEU A 263 -20.01 12.48 6.42
CA LEU A 263 -19.15 12.64 7.60
C LEU A 263 -19.82 12.20 8.91
N ASP A 264 -21.13 12.09 8.92
CA ASP A 264 -21.91 11.67 10.11
C ASP A 264 -22.11 10.14 10.19
N VAL A 265 -21.38 9.36 9.36
CA VAL A 265 -21.39 7.89 9.35
C VAL A 265 -20.03 7.34 9.84
N GLU A 266 -19.34 8.02 10.71
CA GLU A 266 -18.19 7.51 11.47
C GLU A 266 -18.54 7.17 12.91
#